data_ca7e60613688c30d4bb6a7aa7aff0756
#
_entry.id   ca7e60613688c30d4bb6a7aa7aff0756
#
_cell.length_a   1.000
_cell.length_b   1.000
_cell.length_c   1.000
_cell.angle_alpha   90.00
_cell.angle_beta   90.00
_cell.angle_gamma   90.00
#
_symmetry.space_group_name_H-M   'P 1'
#
loop_
_entity.id
_entity.type
_entity.pdbx_description
1 polymer ?
#
loop_
_entity_poly.entity_id
_entity_poly.type
_entity_poly.pdbx_seq_one_letter_code
_entity_poly.pdbx_strand_id
1 'polypeptide(L)'
;QDDMRRGELTFTGTAAKGKKSKVSPELAIAQGIITTSRLVQDANPVVYAETGYNPDPEYKPTYVAFFFDQGKSALKTSEVRSKRGKFLDAFIADKNVTKTVTVTGTHSPEGTERKNKFLSDDRAKQIEKYYRKKMKEYDYKAQADSVEFVLKPVFEDWTVLKDTVNTTTALDQSQKDQVMAIVDGSGEWEEKQSQLEKLAFWKTLFRQVYPKLRN
;
A
#
# COMPACT_ATOMS: atom_id res chain seq x y z
N GLN A 1 -12.09 40.14 -24.23
CA GLN A 1 -11.13 39.08 -24.67
C GLN A 1 -11.36 38.68 -26.15
N ASP A 2 -12.57 38.77 -26.66
CA ASP A 2 -12.86 38.40 -28.07
C ASP A 2 -12.30 39.44 -29.08
N ASP A 3 -12.18 40.68 -28.69
CA ASP A 3 -11.63 41.75 -29.54
C ASP A 3 -10.12 41.62 -29.83
N MET A 4 -9.41 40.84 -29.03
CA MET A 4 -7.99 40.55 -29.25
C MET A 4 -7.72 39.34 -30.18
N ARG A 5 -8.77 38.65 -30.61
CA ARG A 5 -8.63 37.46 -31.46
C ARG A 5 -8.44 37.78 -32.96
N ARG A 6 -8.71 39.02 -33.37
CA ARG A 6 -8.59 39.47 -34.73
C ARG A 6 -7.87 40.81 -34.74
N GLY A 7 -6.56 40.77 -34.94
CA GLY A 7 -5.75 41.96 -35.18
C GLY A 7 -5.49 42.08 -36.68
N GLU A 8 -5.67 43.25 -37.23
CA GLU A 8 -5.27 43.57 -38.60
C GLU A 8 -4.12 44.54 -38.53
N LEU A 9 -3.00 44.17 -39.19
CA LEU A 9 -1.88 45.05 -39.33
C LEU A 9 -2.11 45.88 -40.60
N THR A 10 -2.37 47.16 -40.40
CA THR A 10 -2.57 48.10 -41.49
C THR A 10 -1.38 49.03 -41.63
N PHE A 11 -1.08 49.40 -42.84
CA PHE A 11 -0.03 50.36 -43.17
C PHE A 11 -0.62 51.59 -43.84
N THR A 12 -0.29 52.76 -43.33
CA THR A 12 -0.57 54.05 -43.96
C THR A 12 0.71 54.82 -44.18
N GLY A 13 0.94 55.21 -45.43
CA GLY A 13 2.10 56.03 -45.77
C GLY A 13 1.71 57.51 -45.96
N THR A 14 2.50 58.40 -45.41
CA THR A 14 2.32 59.83 -45.62
C THR A 14 3.48 60.40 -46.41
N ALA A 15 3.22 60.94 -47.58
CA ALA A 15 4.23 61.69 -48.39
C ALA A 15 3.98 63.13 -48.23
N ALA A 16 5.01 63.89 -47.79
CA ALA A 16 4.94 65.34 -47.59
C ALA A 16 5.99 66.07 -48.46
N LYS A 17 5.58 67.14 -49.10
CA LYS A 17 6.48 68.05 -49.82
C LYS A 17 6.08 69.50 -49.50
N GLY A 18 6.90 70.18 -48.69
CA GLY A 18 6.58 71.49 -48.21
C GLY A 18 5.33 71.51 -47.34
N LYS A 19 4.36 72.40 -47.65
CA LYS A 19 3.09 72.47 -46.92
C LYS A 19 2.00 71.46 -47.40
N LYS A 20 2.33 70.63 -48.36
CA LYS A 20 1.37 69.62 -48.93
C LYS A 20 1.73 68.22 -48.44
N SER A 21 0.78 67.56 -47.89
CA SER A 21 0.89 66.17 -47.52
C SER A 21 -0.23 65.35 -48.18
N LYS A 22 0.07 64.13 -48.52
CA LYS A 22 -0.89 63.13 -49.04
C LYS A 22 -0.71 61.87 -48.24
N VAL A 23 -1.78 61.38 -47.69
CA VAL A 23 -1.81 60.11 -46.96
C VAL A 23 -2.29 59.03 -47.93
N SER A 24 -1.60 57.89 -47.93
CA SER A 24 -2.07 56.75 -48.71
C SER A 24 -3.35 56.17 -48.11
N PRO A 25 -4.16 55.46 -48.91
CA PRO A 25 -5.19 54.63 -48.31
C PRO A 25 -4.56 53.63 -47.33
N GLU A 26 -5.31 53.28 -46.34
CA GLU A 26 -4.93 52.23 -45.42
C GLU A 26 -4.85 50.88 -46.16
N LEU A 27 -3.71 50.22 -46.06
CA LEU A 27 -3.47 48.92 -46.71
C LEU A 27 -3.31 47.87 -45.60
N ALA A 28 -4.22 46.93 -45.58
CA ALA A 28 -4.06 45.78 -44.73
C ALA A 28 -2.91 44.91 -45.25
N ILE A 29 -1.87 44.75 -44.46
CA ILE A 29 -0.68 43.98 -44.82
C ILE A 29 -0.79 42.52 -44.32
N ALA A 30 -1.36 42.33 -43.16
CA ALA A 30 -1.54 41.03 -42.59
C ALA A 30 -2.72 41.03 -41.63
N GLN A 31 -3.47 39.96 -41.62
CA GLN A 31 -4.35 39.63 -40.52
C GLN A 31 -3.52 38.95 -39.42
N GLY A 32 -3.24 39.68 -38.37
CA GLY A 32 -2.52 39.14 -37.22
C GLY A 32 -3.43 38.22 -36.44
N ILE A 33 -3.12 36.98 -36.42
CA ILE A 33 -3.64 36.05 -35.46
C ILE A 33 -2.74 36.23 -34.24
N ILE A 34 -3.23 36.86 -33.16
CA ILE A 34 -2.58 36.80 -31.87
C ILE A 34 -2.75 35.35 -31.36
N THR A 35 -1.88 34.49 -31.80
CA THR A 35 -1.85 33.11 -31.37
C THR A 35 -1.45 32.94 -29.91
N THR A 36 -0.81 33.97 -29.33
CA THR A 36 -0.50 33.99 -27.89
C THR A 36 -1.74 33.88 -27.01
N SER A 37 -2.88 34.40 -27.40
CA SER A 37 -4.14 34.19 -26.65
C SER A 37 -4.71 32.77 -26.84
N ARG A 38 -4.28 32.05 -27.85
CA ARG A 38 -4.59 30.61 -28.02
C ARG A 38 -3.57 29.72 -27.37
N LEU A 39 -2.37 30.23 -27.12
CA LEU A 39 -1.32 29.56 -26.34
C LEU A 39 -1.47 29.80 -24.83
N VAL A 40 -2.03 30.93 -24.43
CA VAL A 40 -2.70 31.06 -23.13
C VAL A 40 -4.08 30.41 -23.30
N GLN A 41 -4.12 29.12 -23.41
CA GLN A 41 -5.25 28.38 -22.91
C GLN A 41 -5.41 28.88 -21.48
N ASP A 42 -6.58 29.42 -21.14
CA ASP A 42 -7.01 29.52 -19.75
C ASP A 42 -6.50 28.26 -19.11
N ALA A 43 -5.60 28.38 -18.13
CA ALA A 43 -5.02 27.23 -17.48
C ALA A 43 -6.18 26.29 -17.34
N ASN A 44 -6.18 25.22 -18.19
CA ASN A 44 -7.31 24.33 -18.20
C ASN A 44 -7.59 24.16 -16.76
N PRO A 45 -8.77 24.56 -16.23
CA PRO A 45 -8.96 24.23 -14.86
C PRO A 45 -8.47 22.82 -14.86
N VAL A 46 -7.40 22.53 -14.11
CA VAL A 46 -7.06 21.16 -13.85
C VAL A 46 -8.29 20.72 -13.13
N VAL A 47 -9.31 20.50 -13.92
CA VAL A 47 -10.40 19.70 -13.53
C VAL A 47 -9.59 18.45 -13.31
N TYR A 48 -9.34 18.19 -12.06
CA TYR A 48 -9.25 16.84 -11.62
C TYR A 48 -10.60 16.27 -11.98
N ALA A 49 -10.85 16.22 -13.29
CA ALA A 49 -11.90 15.41 -13.79
C ALA A 49 -11.50 14.07 -13.23
N GLU A 50 -12.42 13.39 -12.69
CA GLU A 50 -12.39 11.96 -12.41
C GLU A 50 -11.97 11.19 -13.66
N THR A 51 -11.03 11.75 -14.43
CA THR A 51 -10.53 11.27 -15.70
C THR A 51 -9.49 10.22 -15.40
N GLY A 52 -9.99 9.09 -14.97
CA GLY A 52 -9.19 7.89 -15.01
C GLY A 52 -8.07 7.77 -13.98
N TYR A 53 -7.82 8.77 -13.12
CA TYR A 53 -7.08 8.56 -11.91
C TYR A 53 -7.99 7.78 -10.98
N ASN A 54 -7.86 6.46 -11.06
CA ASN A 54 -8.48 5.59 -10.10
C ASN A 54 -7.53 5.53 -8.89
N PRO A 55 -7.84 6.19 -7.77
CA PRO A 55 -7.01 6.12 -6.57
C PRO A 55 -6.94 4.71 -6.01
N ASP A 56 -7.92 3.85 -6.33
CA ASP A 56 -7.99 2.49 -5.82
C ASP A 56 -6.74 1.64 -6.06
N PRO A 57 -6.06 1.67 -7.24
CA PRO A 57 -4.85 0.89 -7.43
C PRO A 57 -3.68 1.36 -6.56
N GLU A 58 -3.57 2.66 -6.31
CA GLU A 58 -2.48 3.23 -5.53
C GLU A 58 -2.67 3.06 -4.03
N TYR A 59 -3.92 2.98 -3.59
CA TYR A 59 -4.26 2.77 -2.18
C TYR A 59 -4.53 1.31 -1.83
N LYS A 60 -4.40 0.38 -2.79
CA LYS A 60 -4.49 -1.05 -2.47
C LYS A 60 -3.35 -1.42 -1.54
N PRO A 61 -3.66 -1.85 -0.32
CA PRO A 61 -2.60 -2.22 0.61
C PRO A 61 -1.80 -3.40 0.06
N THR A 62 -0.49 -3.30 0.15
CA THR A 62 0.41 -4.41 -0.18
C THR A 62 0.62 -5.25 1.07
N TYR A 63 0.39 -6.55 0.95
CA TYR A 63 0.50 -7.49 2.06
C TYR A 63 1.72 -8.38 1.91
N VAL A 64 2.49 -8.48 2.97
CA VAL A 64 3.61 -9.41 3.07
C VAL A 64 3.57 -10.09 4.44
N ALA A 65 3.57 -11.42 4.46
CA ALA A 65 3.61 -12.20 5.69
C ALA A 65 4.97 -12.84 5.89
N PHE A 66 5.50 -12.80 7.10
CA PHE A 66 6.70 -13.52 7.53
C PHE A 66 6.33 -14.56 8.58
N PHE A 67 6.96 -15.71 8.52
CA PHE A 67 6.68 -16.81 9.45
C PHE A 67 7.78 -16.99 10.47
N PHE A 68 7.36 -17.21 11.70
CA PHE A 68 8.27 -17.38 12.83
C PHE A 68 8.28 -18.83 13.32
N ASP A 69 9.35 -19.20 14.01
CA ASP A 69 9.41 -20.47 14.70
C ASP A 69 8.48 -20.46 15.94
N GLN A 70 8.12 -21.65 16.38
CA GLN A 70 7.32 -21.81 17.58
C GLN A 70 8.00 -21.18 18.78
N GLY A 71 7.26 -20.34 19.51
CA GLY A 71 7.76 -19.67 20.70
C GLY A 71 8.89 -18.68 20.47
N LYS A 72 9.13 -18.27 19.21
CA LYS A 72 10.18 -17.29 18.87
C LYS A 72 9.60 -16.06 18.18
N SER A 73 10.22 -14.93 18.43
CA SER A 73 9.94 -13.64 17.77
C SER A 73 11.08 -13.18 16.84
N ALA A 74 12.22 -13.88 16.84
CA ALA A 74 13.34 -13.54 15.98
C ALA A 74 13.00 -13.82 14.50
N LEU A 75 13.15 -12.80 13.65
CA LEU A 75 12.95 -12.93 12.20
C LEU A 75 14.09 -13.77 11.59
N LYS A 76 13.72 -14.89 10.97
CA LYS A 76 14.70 -15.82 10.38
C LYS A 76 15.34 -15.26 9.14
N THR A 77 16.64 -15.51 8.97
CA THR A 77 17.35 -15.17 7.73
C THR A 77 16.74 -15.86 6.51
N SER A 78 16.20 -17.07 6.67
CA SER A 78 15.52 -17.80 5.59
C SER A 78 14.24 -17.07 5.14
N GLU A 79 13.49 -16.48 6.07
CA GLU A 79 12.30 -15.67 5.73
C GLU A 79 12.71 -14.39 4.99
N VAL A 80 13.75 -13.69 5.47
CA VAL A 80 14.28 -12.49 4.81
C VAL A 80 14.75 -12.82 3.38
N ARG A 81 15.37 -13.96 3.16
CA ARG A 81 15.85 -14.42 1.85
C ARG A 81 14.78 -15.09 0.99
N SER A 82 13.59 -15.31 1.53
CA SER A 82 12.46 -15.90 0.81
C SER A 82 11.96 -14.97 -0.31
N LYS A 83 11.08 -15.49 -1.18
CA LYS A 83 10.40 -14.66 -2.19
C LYS A 83 9.67 -13.48 -1.56
N ARG A 84 9.05 -13.67 -0.39
CA ARG A 84 8.34 -12.63 0.37
C ARG A 84 9.29 -11.56 0.90
N GLY A 85 10.42 -11.96 1.49
CA GLY A 85 11.43 -11.04 1.98
C GLY A 85 12.05 -10.21 0.85
N LYS A 86 12.37 -10.85 -0.28
CA LYS A 86 12.86 -10.15 -1.48
C LYS A 86 11.82 -9.20 -2.07
N PHE A 87 10.55 -9.58 -2.05
CA PHE A 87 9.46 -8.70 -2.50
C PHE A 87 9.36 -7.46 -1.62
N LEU A 88 9.37 -7.61 -0.28
CA LEU A 88 9.35 -6.47 0.62
C LEU A 88 10.59 -5.59 0.44
N ASP A 89 11.75 -6.19 0.26
CA ASP A 89 13.00 -5.48 0.03
C ASP A 89 12.96 -4.65 -1.25
N ALA A 90 12.47 -5.23 -2.35
CA ALA A 90 12.24 -4.53 -3.61
C ALA A 90 11.18 -3.42 -3.48
N PHE A 91 10.10 -3.68 -2.77
CA PHE A 91 9.06 -2.69 -2.49
C PHE A 91 9.62 -1.47 -1.72
N ILE A 92 10.45 -1.71 -0.71
CA ILE A 92 11.12 -0.63 0.04
C ILE A 92 12.12 0.11 -0.87
N ALA A 93 12.84 -0.62 -1.75
CA ALA A 93 13.85 -0.03 -2.64
C ALA A 93 13.24 0.83 -3.77
N ASP A 94 11.99 0.61 -4.13
CA ASP A 94 11.33 1.27 -5.27
C ASP A 94 10.89 2.72 -5.01
N LYS A 95 11.55 3.42 -4.11
CA LYS A 95 11.27 4.84 -3.75
C LYS A 95 9.80 5.12 -3.44
N ASN A 96 9.11 4.15 -2.90
CA ASN A 96 7.70 4.26 -2.59
C ASN A 96 7.50 5.22 -1.40
N VAL A 97 6.61 6.18 -1.57
CA VAL A 97 6.23 7.12 -0.49
C VAL A 97 5.25 6.40 0.44
N THR A 98 5.77 5.50 1.25
CA THR A 98 4.96 4.84 2.28
C THR A 98 4.71 5.80 3.42
N LYS A 99 3.45 6.10 3.71
CA LYS A 99 3.05 6.95 4.85
C LYS A 99 2.82 6.13 6.11
N THR A 100 2.12 5.02 5.98
CA THR A 100 1.71 4.17 7.10
C THR A 100 2.03 2.71 6.81
N VAL A 101 2.64 2.04 7.75
CA VAL A 101 2.87 0.59 7.74
C VAL A 101 2.12 -0.02 8.91
N THR A 102 1.11 -0.83 8.62
CA THR A 102 0.45 -1.62 9.64
C THR A 102 1.15 -2.97 9.76
N VAL A 103 1.66 -3.28 10.94
CA VAL A 103 2.30 -4.55 11.25
C VAL A 103 1.38 -5.33 12.17
N THR A 104 0.86 -6.45 11.68
CA THR A 104 0.03 -7.36 12.46
C THR A 104 0.86 -8.56 12.89
N GLY A 105 1.07 -8.73 14.18
CA GLY A 105 1.71 -9.92 14.72
C GLY A 105 0.65 -10.93 15.12
N THR A 106 0.77 -12.16 14.67
CA THR A 106 -0.12 -13.25 15.03
C THR A 106 0.62 -14.41 15.67
N HIS A 107 -0.11 -15.32 16.27
CA HIS A 107 0.42 -16.53 16.90
C HIS A 107 -0.47 -17.73 16.60
N SER A 108 0.07 -18.90 16.77
CA SER A 108 -0.69 -20.15 16.77
C SER A 108 -1.33 -20.40 18.15
N PRO A 109 -2.40 -21.18 18.23
CA PRO A 109 -3.16 -21.37 19.48
C PRO A 109 -2.39 -22.03 20.62
N GLU A 110 -1.25 -22.68 20.34
CA GLU A 110 -0.47 -23.34 21.39
C GLU A 110 0.20 -22.34 22.34
N GLY A 111 0.25 -22.70 23.60
CA GLY A 111 0.85 -21.87 24.66
C GLY A 111 -0.19 -21.07 25.44
N THR A 112 0.25 -20.42 26.49
CA THR A 112 -0.63 -19.59 27.30
C THR A 112 -0.91 -18.25 26.59
N GLU A 113 -2.09 -17.70 26.79
CA GLU A 113 -2.50 -16.37 26.29
C GLU A 113 -1.43 -15.31 26.56
N ARG A 114 -0.91 -15.27 27.79
CA ARG A 114 0.14 -14.33 28.19
C ARG A 114 1.39 -14.44 27.31
N LYS A 115 1.87 -15.65 27.01
CA LYS A 115 3.03 -15.87 26.13
C LYS A 115 2.72 -15.46 24.70
N ASN A 116 1.54 -15.77 24.22
CA ASN A 116 1.09 -15.45 22.87
C ASN A 116 0.98 -13.94 22.64
N LYS A 117 0.48 -13.20 23.63
CA LYS A 117 0.43 -11.73 23.60
C LYS A 117 1.83 -11.12 23.46
N PHE A 118 2.79 -11.57 24.26
CA PHE A 118 4.18 -11.11 24.15
C PHE A 118 4.80 -11.48 22.79
N LEU A 119 4.57 -12.68 22.29
CA LEU A 119 5.10 -13.11 21.00
C LEU A 119 4.54 -12.29 19.86
N SER A 120 3.26 -11.96 19.86
CA SER A 120 2.62 -11.14 18.82
C SER A 120 3.20 -9.74 18.81
N ASP A 121 3.34 -9.11 19.97
CA ASP A 121 3.93 -7.79 20.09
C ASP A 121 5.41 -7.77 19.66
N ASP A 122 6.19 -8.73 20.15
CA ASP A 122 7.60 -8.83 19.79
C ASP A 122 7.82 -9.10 18.28
N ARG A 123 6.98 -9.94 17.66
CA ARG A 123 7.03 -10.19 16.22
C ARG A 123 6.76 -8.94 15.43
N ALA A 124 5.72 -8.20 15.79
CA ALA A 124 5.41 -6.93 15.13
C ALA A 124 6.58 -5.94 15.23
N LYS A 125 7.19 -5.82 16.41
CA LYS A 125 8.38 -4.98 16.63
C LYS A 125 9.60 -5.43 15.81
N GLN A 126 9.79 -6.74 15.64
CA GLN A 126 10.90 -7.25 14.81
C GLN A 126 10.71 -6.91 13.33
N ILE A 127 9.47 -6.96 12.82
CA ILE A 127 9.18 -6.56 11.44
C ILE A 127 9.36 -5.04 11.27
N GLU A 128 8.88 -4.23 12.19
CA GLU A 128 9.13 -2.78 12.18
C GLU A 128 10.62 -2.47 12.15
N LYS A 129 11.40 -3.10 13.03
CA LYS A 129 12.87 -2.94 13.09
C LYS A 129 13.54 -3.33 11.77
N TYR A 130 13.10 -4.43 11.16
CA TYR A 130 13.61 -4.87 9.86
C TYR A 130 13.29 -3.85 8.77
N TYR A 131 12.04 -3.38 8.70
CA TYR A 131 11.60 -2.40 7.71
C TYR A 131 12.39 -1.08 7.83
N ARG A 132 12.48 -0.52 9.04
CA ARG A 132 13.24 0.71 9.30
C ARG A 132 14.74 0.55 8.96
N LYS A 133 15.31 -0.61 9.27
CA LYS A 133 16.70 -0.92 8.89
C LYS A 133 16.87 -0.87 7.37
N LYS A 134 15.97 -1.50 6.62
CA LYS A 134 16.00 -1.51 5.16
C LYS A 134 15.82 -0.12 4.56
N MET A 135 14.92 0.69 5.06
CA MET A 135 14.78 2.07 4.61
C MET A 135 16.09 2.86 4.77
N LYS A 136 16.81 2.65 5.88
CA LYS A 136 18.11 3.31 6.11
C LYS A 136 19.20 2.83 5.17
N GLU A 137 19.14 1.59 4.70
CA GLU A 137 20.07 1.02 3.70
C GLU A 137 19.86 1.65 2.32
N TYR A 138 18.66 2.14 1.99
CA TYR A 138 18.27 2.70 0.70
C TYR A 138 18.23 4.23 0.63
N ASP A 139 19.02 4.94 1.40
CA ASP A 139 19.09 6.42 1.44
C ASP A 139 17.80 7.14 1.86
N TYR A 140 16.85 6.43 2.46
CA TYR A 140 15.58 7.02 2.97
C TYR A 140 15.64 7.41 4.44
N LYS A 141 16.80 7.84 4.93
CA LYS A 141 16.98 8.13 6.37
C LYS A 141 15.98 9.14 6.90
N ALA A 142 15.76 10.23 6.15
CA ALA A 142 14.80 11.26 6.55
C ALA A 142 13.34 10.75 6.53
N GLN A 143 12.99 9.93 5.54
CA GLN A 143 11.64 9.37 5.44
C GLN A 143 11.40 8.19 6.39
N ALA A 144 12.45 7.45 6.76
CA ALA A 144 12.33 6.34 7.71
C ALA A 144 11.75 6.78 9.07
N ASP A 145 12.01 7.99 9.48
CA ASP A 145 11.51 8.56 10.72
C ASP A 145 10.09 9.15 10.57
N SER A 146 9.66 9.48 9.33
CA SER A 146 8.33 9.99 9.02
C SER A 146 7.28 8.91 8.76
N VAL A 147 7.68 7.65 8.57
CA VAL A 147 6.75 6.53 8.39
C VAL A 147 6.08 6.21 9.72
N GLU A 148 4.77 6.29 9.74
CA GLU A 148 3.97 5.86 10.88
C GLU A 148 3.87 4.33 10.90
N PHE A 149 4.27 3.72 12.01
CA PHE A 149 4.10 2.28 12.25
C PHE A 149 2.96 2.05 13.22
N VAL A 150 1.94 1.36 12.74
CA VAL A 150 0.81 0.92 13.57
C VAL A 150 1.00 -0.56 13.90
N LEU A 151 1.41 -0.84 15.13
CA LEU A 151 1.57 -2.22 15.59
C LEU A 151 0.22 -2.74 16.08
N LYS A 152 -0.24 -3.84 15.51
CA LYS A 152 -1.49 -4.52 15.87
C LYS A 152 -1.18 -5.96 16.31
N PRO A 153 -0.79 -6.19 17.55
CA PRO A 153 -0.67 -7.54 18.05
C PRO A 153 -2.08 -8.16 18.12
N VAL A 154 -2.25 -9.30 17.47
CA VAL A 154 -3.50 -10.05 17.48
C VAL A 154 -3.34 -11.23 18.43
N PHE A 155 -4.22 -11.32 19.39
CA PHE A 155 -4.32 -12.41 20.36
C PHE A 155 -5.80 -12.77 20.51
N GLU A 156 -6.08 -14.01 20.88
CA GLU A 156 -7.43 -14.56 21.00
C GLU A 156 -8.27 -14.47 19.72
N ASP A 157 -7.64 -14.44 18.57
CA ASP A 157 -8.32 -14.39 17.28
C ASP A 157 -8.22 -15.75 16.58
N TRP A 158 -9.35 -16.42 16.45
CA TRP A 158 -9.48 -17.68 15.74
C TRP A 158 -9.65 -17.53 14.24
N THR A 159 -9.82 -16.31 13.72
CA THR A 159 -10.10 -16.04 12.31
C THR A 159 -9.04 -16.62 11.40
N VAL A 160 -7.76 -16.37 11.71
CA VAL A 160 -6.63 -16.88 10.90
C VAL A 160 -6.57 -18.41 10.92
N LEU A 161 -6.90 -19.03 12.07
CA LEU A 161 -7.01 -20.50 12.15
C LEU A 161 -8.14 -21.02 11.26
N LYS A 162 -9.34 -20.42 11.36
CA LYS A 162 -10.51 -20.80 10.54
C LYS A 162 -10.18 -20.73 9.05
N ASP A 163 -9.61 -19.62 8.60
CA ASP A 163 -9.23 -19.43 7.19
C ASP A 163 -8.18 -20.46 6.74
N THR A 164 -7.18 -20.71 7.59
CA THR A 164 -6.14 -21.70 7.30
C THR A 164 -6.70 -23.11 7.25
N VAL A 165 -7.60 -23.48 8.16
CA VAL A 165 -8.28 -24.78 8.17
C VAL A 165 -9.16 -24.95 6.95
N ASN A 166 -9.92 -23.93 6.56
CA ASN A 166 -10.78 -23.99 5.37
C ASN A 166 -9.99 -24.20 4.08
N THR A 167 -8.82 -23.57 3.96
CA THR A 167 -8.01 -23.61 2.74
C THR A 167 -6.99 -24.76 2.71
N THR A 168 -6.69 -25.40 3.84
CA THR A 168 -5.69 -26.46 3.87
C THR A 168 -6.19 -27.74 3.18
N THR A 169 -5.26 -28.42 2.50
CA THR A 169 -5.47 -29.77 1.95
C THR A 169 -4.98 -30.87 2.89
N ALA A 170 -4.42 -30.50 4.05
CA ALA A 170 -3.87 -31.43 5.03
C ALA A 170 -4.95 -32.13 5.89
N LEU A 171 -6.17 -31.62 5.85
CA LEU A 171 -7.32 -32.12 6.59
C LEU A 171 -8.45 -32.45 5.62
N ASP A 172 -9.16 -33.53 5.89
CA ASP A 172 -10.41 -33.85 5.21
C ASP A 172 -11.57 -32.97 5.74
N GLN A 173 -12.72 -33.01 5.09
CA GLN A 173 -13.86 -32.18 5.45
C GLN A 173 -14.37 -32.45 6.88
N SER A 174 -14.46 -33.70 7.28
CA SER A 174 -14.89 -34.09 8.62
C SER A 174 -13.95 -33.55 9.71
N GLN A 175 -12.64 -33.57 9.45
CA GLN A 175 -11.64 -33.00 10.35
C GLN A 175 -11.75 -31.49 10.45
N LYS A 176 -11.99 -30.81 9.32
CA LYS A 176 -12.23 -29.37 9.30
C LYS A 176 -13.47 -29.00 10.11
N ASP A 177 -14.57 -29.74 9.92
CA ASP A 177 -15.83 -29.51 10.64
C ASP A 177 -15.65 -29.68 12.15
N GLN A 178 -14.85 -30.68 12.59
CA GLN A 178 -14.53 -30.88 14.01
C GLN A 178 -13.73 -29.69 14.59
N VAL A 179 -12.74 -29.16 13.86
CA VAL A 179 -11.99 -28.00 14.30
C VAL A 179 -12.91 -26.78 14.39
N MET A 180 -13.74 -26.55 13.36
CA MET A 180 -14.67 -25.41 13.34
C MET A 180 -15.70 -25.49 14.49
N ALA A 181 -16.23 -26.69 14.77
CA ALA A 181 -17.16 -26.89 15.89
C ALA A 181 -16.53 -26.51 17.25
N ILE A 182 -15.26 -26.82 17.47
CA ILE A 182 -14.54 -26.42 18.68
C ILE A 182 -14.32 -24.89 18.72
N VAL A 183 -13.84 -24.33 17.63
CA VAL A 183 -13.48 -22.92 17.57
C VAL A 183 -14.72 -22.01 17.63
N ASP A 184 -15.82 -22.40 17.03
CA ASP A 184 -17.10 -21.67 17.05
C ASP A 184 -17.93 -21.96 18.31
N GLY A 185 -17.58 -23.02 19.03
CA GLY A 185 -18.24 -23.38 20.28
C GLY A 185 -18.06 -22.36 21.41
N SER A 186 -18.81 -22.53 22.48
CA SER A 186 -18.60 -21.79 23.72
C SER A 186 -17.34 -22.29 24.45
N GLY A 187 -16.74 -21.45 25.26
CA GLY A 187 -15.56 -21.78 26.09
C GLY A 187 -14.44 -20.78 25.93
N GLU A 188 -13.60 -20.71 26.94
CA GLU A 188 -12.43 -19.84 27.00
C GLU A 188 -11.34 -20.33 26.04
N TRP A 189 -10.35 -19.47 25.78
CA TRP A 189 -9.25 -19.77 24.85
C TRP A 189 -8.53 -21.08 25.19
N GLU A 190 -8.13 -21.26 26.43
CA GLU A 190 -7.39 -22.43 26.91
C GLU A 190 -8.25 -23.72 26.84
N GLU A 191 -9.54 -23.62 27.05
CA GLU A 191 -10.46 -24.77 26.93
C GLU A 191 -10.55 -25.25 25.48
N LYS A 192 -10.75 -24.34 24.55
CA LYS A 192 -10.76 -24.64 23.10
C LYS A 192 -9.44 -25.24 22.66
N GLN A 193 -8.32 -24.66 23.10
CA GLN A 193 -6.99 -25.19 22.84
C GLN A 193 -6.87 -26.65 23.34
N SER A 194 -7.26 -26.89 24.60
CA SER A 194 -7.26 -28.27 25.17
C SER A 194 -8.12 -29.26 24.37
N GLN A 195 -9.26 -28.80 23.84
CA GLN A 195 -10.11 -29.61 22.98
C GLN A 195 -9.46 -29.93 21.64
N LEU A 196 -8.81 -28.94 21.01
CA LEU A 196 -8.04 -29.13 19.77
C LEU A 196 -6.90 -30.14 19.96
N GLU A 197 -6.19 -30.07 21.09
CA GLU A 197 -5.09 -30.98 21.42
C GLU A 197 -5.56 -32.47 21.59
N LYS A 198 -6.82 -32.68 21.94
CA LYS A 198 -7.41 -34.02 22.09
C LYS A 198 -7.86 -34.66 20.77
N LEU A 199 -7.88 -33.93 19.66
CA LEU A 199 -8.28 -34.45 18.38
C LEU A 199 -7.31 -35.55 17.90
N ALA A 200 -7.83 -36.60 17.34
CA ALA A 200 -7.03 -37.75 16.85
C ALA A 200 -5.96 -37.32 15.81
N PHE A 201 -6.25 -36.24 15.08
CA PHE A 201 -5.38 -35.67 14.06
C PHE A 201 -4.62 -34.40 14.55
N TRP A 202 -4.53 -34.18 15.85
CA TRP A 202 -3.79 -33.06 16.44
C TRP A 202 -2.39 -32.88 15.88
N LYS A 203 -1.65 -34.01 15.67
CA LYS A 203 -0.29 -33.95 15.10
C LYS A 203 -0.27 -33.33 13.71
N THR A 204 -1.31 -33.50 12.91
CA THR A 204 -1.45 -32.88 11.59
C THR A 204 -1.72 -31.38 11.73
N LEU A 205 -2.63 -30.98 12.61
CA LEU A 205 -2.87 -29.57 12.94
C LEU A 205 -1.57 -28.87 13.37
N PHE A 206 -0.88 -29.45 14.32
CA PHE A 206 0.33 -28.88 14.90
C PHE A 206 1.48 -28.72 13.88
N ARG A 207 1.66 -29.71 12.99
CA ARG A 207 2.77 -29.76 12.04
C ARG A 207 2.49 -29.05 10.72
N GLN A 208 1.26 -29.02 10.26
CA GLN A 208 0.92 -28.58 8.91
C GLN A 208 0.05 -27.31 8.87
N VAL A 209 -0.73 -27.05 9.92
CA VAL A 209 -1.61 -25.88 10.00
C VAL A 209 -0.99 -24.77 10.86
N TYR A 210 -0.63 -25.08 12.08
CA TYR A 210 -0.13 -24.09 13.05
C TYR A 210 1.11 -23.30 12.60
N PRO A 211 2.09 -23.87 11.87
CA PRO A 211 3.19 -23.07 11.36
C PRO A 211 2.78 -21.91 10.45
N LYS A 212 1.63 -22.02 9.80
CA LYS A 212 1.07 -20.97 8.92
C LYS A 212 0.39 -19.83 9.70
N LEU A 213 0.16 -20.02 11.00
CA LEU A 213 -0.47 -19.02 11.88
C LEU A 213 0.54 -18.13 12.61
N ARG A 214 1.82 -18.47 12.55
CA ARG A 214 2.90 -17.80 13.28
C ARG A 214 3.50 -16.66 12.46
N ASN A 215 2.71 -15.68 12.05
CA ASN A 215 3.12 -14.55 11.25
C ASN A 215 2.97 -13.20 11.97
#